data_e04c7c708dc3609dc35754d9b399742b
#
_entry.id   e04c7c708dc3609dc35754d9b399742b
#
_cell.length_a   1.000
_cell.length_b   1.000
_cell.length_c   1.000
_cell.angle_alpha   90.00
_cell.angle_beta   90.00
_cell.angle_gamma   90.00
#
_symmetry.space_group_name_H-M   'P 1'
#
loop_
_entity.id
_entity.type
_entity.pdbx_description
1 polymer ?
#
loop_
_entity_poly.entity_id
_entity_poly.type
_entity_poly.pdbx_seq_one_letter_code
_entity_poly.pdbx_strand_id
1 'polypeptide(L)'
;KVLLKMEDNITTDHIMPSNAKLLPYRSNIPYLSDYCLTPVDPAFPARAKAEHGGILVAGQNYGQGSSREHAALVPLYLGIRAVVAKSFARIHRDNLINNGILPLTFANEGDYDDISPMDELTLPHVREAIAQGQEQLTLHNATKGRDYTVCLPLTQRQRGMILAGGLLNYTRESQGK
;
A
#
# COMPACT_ATOMS: atom_id res chain seq x y z
N LYS A 1 11.67 2.68 2.87
CA LYS A 1 11.47 3.81 3.79
C LYS A 1 10.00 4.17 3.90
N VAL A 2 9.61 4.69 5.05
CA VAL A 2 8.28 5.25 5.26
C VAL A 2 8.22 6.61 4.57
N LEU A 3 7.56 6.67 3.43
CA LEU A 3 7.48 7.89 2.62
C LEU A 3 6.47 8.89 3.17
N LEU A 4 5.44 8.42 3.86
CA LEU A 4 4.40 9.25 4.42
C LEU A 4 3.71 8.52 5.56
N LYS A 5 3.55 9.19 6.70
CA LYS A 5 2.78 8.72 7.85
C LYS A 5 1.51 9.56 7.94
N MET A 6 0.36 8.90 7.80
CA MET A 6 -0.95 9.54 7.70
C MET A 6 -1.82 9.24 8.92
N GLU A 7 -2.81 10.07 9.12
CA GLU A 7 -3.78 9.91 10.19
C GLU A 7 -4.95 9.03 9.77
N ASP A 8 -6.06 9.08 10.53
CA ASP A 8 -7.26 8.27 10.27
C ASP A 8 -8.06 8.81 9.09
N ASN A 9 -8.87 7.93 8.51
CA ASN A 9 -9.89 8.28 7.51
C ASN A 9 -9.31 8.95 6.24
N ILE A 10 -8.18 8.45 5.78
CA ILE A 10 -7.64 8.85 4.48
C ILE A 10 -8.53 8.25 3.39
N THR A 11 -9.16 9.12 2.61
CA THR A 11 -10.10 8.70 1.57
C THR A 11 -9.41 8.39 0.26
N THR A 12 -10.13 7.74 -0.65
CA THR A 12 -9.62 7.50 -2.00
C THR A 12 -9.39 8.83 -2.74
N ASP A 13 -10.14 9.89 -2.43
CA ASP A 13 -9.87 11.24 -2.97
C ASP A 13 -8.58 11.85 -2.43
N HIS A 14 -8.23 11.59 -1.17
CA HIS A 14 -6.94 12.01 -0.64
C HIS A 14 -5.79 11.30 -1.35
N ILE A 15 -5.97 10.00 -1.63
CA ILE A 15 -4.94 9.20 -2.27
C ILE A 15 -4.77 9.61 -3.74
N MET A 16 -5.87 9.72 -4.46
CA MET A 16 -5.88 10.14 -5.86
C MET A 16 -7.05 11.07 -6.10
N PRO A 17 -6.81 12.39 -6.12
CA PRO A 17 -7.87 13.35 -6.37
C PRO A 17 -8.56 13.09 -7.71
N SER A 18 -9.89 13.15 -7.71
CA SER A 18 -10.69 12.92 -8.90
C SER A 18 -11.55 14.13 -9.17
N ASN A 19 -10.92 15.24 -9.54
CA ASN A 19 -11.63 16.41 -9.97
C ASN A 19 -11.75 16.44 -11.50
N ALA A 20 -12.59 17.33 -12.02
CA ALA A 20 -12.85 17.43 -13.46
C ALA A 20 -11.57 17.70 -14.28
N LYS A 21 -10.61 18.39 -13.70
CA LYS A 21 -9.34 18.69 -14.36
C LYS A 21 -8.53 17.44 -14.65
N LEU A 22 -8.62 16.42 -13.79
CA LEU A 22 -7.84 15.19 -13.92
C LEU A 22 -8.57 14.08 -14.67
N LEU A 23 -9.91 14.18 -14.81
CA LEU A 23 -10.70 13.14 -15.49
C LEU A 23 -10.21 12.83 -16.91
N PRO A 24 -9.85 13.81 -17.76
CA PRO A 24 -9.34 13.51 -19.09
C PRO A 24 -8.04 12.73 -19.11
N TYR A 25 -7.32 12.71 -18.00
CA TYR A 25 -6.00 12.07 -17.89
C TYR A 25 -6.03 10.74 -17.15
N ARG A 26 -7.21 10.16 -16.88
CA ARG A 26 -7.35 8.93 -16.08
C ARG A 26 -6.60 7.73 -16.66
N SER A 27 -6.27 7.75 -17.95
CA SER A 27 -5.45 6.70 -18.59
C SER A 27 -3.96 7.03 -18.59
N ASN A 28 -3.59 8.22 -18.12
CA ASN A 28 -2.20 8.67 -18.10
C ASN A 28 -1.66 8.59 -16.66
N ILE A 29 -1.24 7.39 -16.27
CA ILE A 29 -0.75 7.13 -14.91
C ILE A 29 0.47 7.98 -14.55
N PRO A 30 1.48 8.16 -15.42
CA PRO A 30 2.60 9.05 -15.11
C PRO A 30 2.16 10.47 -14.78
N TYR A 31 1.20 11.02 -15.50
CA TYR A 31 0.66 12.35 -15.22
C TYR A 31 -0.08 12.38 -13.88
N LEU A 32 -0.95 11.40 -13.65
CA LEU A 32 -1.72 11.31 -12.40
C LEU A 32 -0.83 11.13 -11.18
N SER A 33 0.33 10.51 -11.35
CA SER A 33 1.24 10.25 -10.22
C SER A 33 1.71 11.53 -9.55
N ASP A 34 1.75 12.66 -10.26
CA ASP A 34 2.15 13.95 -9.69
C ASP A 34 1.11 14.50 -8.72
N TYR A 35 -0.10 13.95 -8.70
CA TYR A 35 -1.19 14.37 -7.81
C TYR A 35 -1.44 13.38 -6.68
N CYS A 36 -0.76 12.24 -6.66
CA CYS A 36 -0.96 11.19 -5.65
C CYS A 36 -0.68 11.74 -4.24
N LEU A 37 -1.67 11.62 -3.36
CA LEU A 37 -1.60 12.05 -1.96
C LEU A 37 -1.27 13.54 -1.75
N THR A 38 -1.37 14.36 -2.80
CA THR A 38 -1.13 15.80 -2.68
C THR A 38 -2.07 16.53 -1.73
N PRO A 39 -3.35 16.10 -1.54
CA PRO A 39 -4.17 16.70 -0.48
C PRO A 39 -3.64 16.48 0.93
N VAL A 40 -2.85 15.43 1.15
CA VAL A 40 -2.23 15.13 2.45
C VAL A 40 -0.86 15.78 2.54
N ASP A 41 -0.04 15.60 1.50
CA ASP A 41 1.32 16.15 1.44
C ASP A 41 1.67 16.46 -0.03
N PRO A 42 1.69 17.74 -0.41
CA PRO A 42 2.03 18.12 -1.79
C PRO A 42 3.40 17.67 -2.26
N ALA A 43 4.34 17.42 -1.34
CA ALA A 43 5.69 16.99 -1.69
C ALA A 43 5.80 15.46 -1.84
N PHE A 44 4.73 14.70 -1.58
CA PHE A 44 4.80 13.24 -1.60
C PHE A 44 5.24 12.67 -2.95
N PRO A 45 4.65 13.09 -4.11
CA PRO A 45 5.07 12.52 -5.39
C PRO A 45 6.56 12.67 -5.67
N ALA A 46 7.12 13.86 -5.40
CA ALA A 46 8.54 14.10 -5.60
C ALA A 46 9.40 13.24 -4.69
N ARG A 47 8.99 13.07 -3.42
CA ARG A 47 9.69 12.22 -2.46
C ARG A 47 9.68 10.76 -2.89
N ALA A 48 8.53 10.27 -3.33
CA ALA A 48 8.40 8.88 -3.78
C ALA A 48 9.30 8.59 -4.98
N LYS A 49 9.38 9.53 -5.92
CA LYS A 49 10.26 9.41 -7.09
C LYS A 49 11.72 9.45 -6.69
N ALA A 50 12.11 10.35 -5.79
CA ALA A 50 13.49 10.49 -5.32
C ALA A 50 13.96 9.24 -4.57
N GLU A 51 13.08 8.61 -3.77
CA GLU A 51 13.40 7.43 -2.98
C GLU A 51 13.14 6.11 -3.74
N HIS A 52 12.65 6.17 -4.98
CA HIS A 52 12.33 5.00 -5.80
C HIS A 52 11.29 4.08 -5.16
N GLY A 53 10.31 4.68 -4.48
CA GLY A 53 9.24 3.95 -3.81
C GLY A 53 9.49 3.71 -2.34
N GLY A 54 8.58 2.99 -1.70
CA GLY A 54 8.66 2.73 -0.27
C GLY A 54 7.36 2.20 0.29
N ILE A 55 7.10 2.55 1.55
CA ILE A 55 5.97 2.09 2.34
C ILE A 55 5.17 3.30 2.83
N LEU A 56 3.85 3.16 2.86
CA LEU A 56 2.94 4.13 3.46
C LEU A 56 2.48 3.60 4.83
N VAL A 57 2.32 4.50 5.78
CA VAL A 57 1.76 4.20 7.11
C VAL A 57 0.53 5.07 7.32
N ALA A 58 -0.55 4.49 7.82
CA ALA A 58 -1.82 5.18 8.00
C ALA A 58 -2.52 4.75 9.28
N GLY A 59 -3.53 5.53 9.70
CA GLY A 59 -4.35 5.21 10.85
C GLY A 59 -5.52 4.31 10.49
N GLN A 60 -6.69 4.59 11.07
CA GLN A 60 -7.90 3.80 10.87
C GLN A 60 -8.54 4.10 9.52
N ASN A 61 -9.20 3.08 8.94
CA ASN A 61 -10.10 3.20 7.81
C ASN A 61 -9.43 3.83 6.57
N TYR A 62 -8.22 3.35 6.24
CA TYR A 62 -7.50 3.83 5.07
C TYR A 62 -8.20 3.40 3.78
N GLY A 63 -8.42 4.36 2.88
CA GLY A 63 -9.07 4.09 1.59
C GLY A 63 -10.59 4.22 1.61
N GLN A 64 -11.15 4.89 2.63
CA GLN A 64 -12.59 5.14 2.73
C GLN A 64 -13.11 5.89 1.50
N GLY A 65 -14.39 5.67 1.17
CA GLY A 65 -15.07 6.39 0.10
C GLY A 65 -15.30 5.53 -1.13
N SER A 66 -15.46 6.19 -2.28
CA SER A 66 -15.73 5.52 -3.54
C SER A 66 -14.62 4.56 -3.95
N SER A 67 -15.01 3.40 -4.48
CA SER A 67 -14.04 2.44 -4.98
C SER A 67 -13.36 3.00 -6.24
N ARG A 68 -12.05 3.18 -6.17
CA ARG A 68 -11.24 3.69 -7.29
C ARG A 68 -9.96 2.89 -7.41
N GLU A 69 -9.83 2.19 -8.51
CA GLU A 69 -8.63 1.41 -8.78
C GLU A 69 -7.38 2.31 -8.86
N HIS A 70 -7.54 3.53 -9.33
CA HIS A 70 -6.41 4.48 -9.40
C HIS A 70 -5.80 4.78 -8.04
N ALA A 71 -6.58 4.69 -6.96
CA ALA A 71 -6.06 4.87 -5.61
C ALA A 71 -5.09 3.75 -5.18
N ALA A 72 -5.04 2.65 -5.90
CA ALA A 72 -4.05 1.60 -5.73
C ALA A 72 -3.02 1.62 -6.85
N LEU A 73 -3.47 1.81 -8.09
CA LEU A 73 -2.62 1.75 -9.27
C LEU A 73 -1.59 2.88 -9.31
N VAL A 74 -1.97 4.09 -8.94
CA VAL A 74 -1.06 5.24 -8.96
C VAL A 74 0.03 5.14 -7.89
N PRO A 75 -0.28 4.81 -6.62
CA PRO A 75 0.78 4.52 -5.66
C PRO A 75 1.72 3.40 -6.11
N LEU A 76 1.19 2.35 -6.74
CA LEU A 76 2.02 1.27 -7.28
C LEU A 76 3.00 1.80 -8.33
N TYR A 77 2.55 2.67 -9.20
CA TYR A 77 3.42 3.30 -10.20
C TYR A 77 4.56 4.06 -9.54
N LEU A 78 4.31 4.72 -8.40
CA LEU A 78 5.32 5.44 -7.64
C LEU A 78 6.24 4.52 -6.83
N GLY A 79 6.03 3.20 -6.90
CA GLY A 79 6.89 2.24 -6.22
C GLY A 79 6.44 1.83 -4.83
N ILE A 80 5.21 2.16 -4.44
CA ILE A 80 4.67 1.73 -3.15
C ILE A 80 4.37 0.23 -3.22
N ARG A 81 4.94 -0.54 -2.28
CA ARG A 81 4.79 -2.00 -2.23
C ARG A 81 3.99 -2.48 -1.04
N ALA A 82 3.82 -1.66 -0.02
CA ALA A 82 3.06 -2.01 1.16
C ALA A 82 2.46 -0.76 1.79
N VAL A 83 1.29 -0.94 2.41
CA VAL A 83 0.67 0.06 3.27
C VAL A 83 0.44 -0.61 4.62
N VAL A 84 0.92 0.00 5.70
CA VAL A 84 0.72 -0.48 7.06
C VAL A 84 -0.26 0.47 7.73
N ALA A 85 -1.43 -0.02 8.11
CA ALA A 85 -2.48 0.82 8.68
C ALA A 85 -3.10 0.15 9.91
N LYS A 86 -3.80 0.95 10.72
CA LYS A 86 -4.58 0.38 11.82
C LYS A 86 -5.77 -0.41 11.31
N SER A 87 -6.40 0.06 10.23
CA SER A 87 -7.43 -0.67 9.51
C SER A 87 -7.60 -0.14 8.10
N PHE A 88 -8.26 -0.90 7.24
CA PHE A 88 -8.53 -0.55 5.83
C PHE A 88 -10.02 -0.56 5.54
N ALA A 89 -10.45 0.33 4.64
CA ALA A 89 -11.74 0.18 3.99
C ALA A 89 -11.68 -1.09 3.11
N ARG A 90 -12.72 -1.92 3.18
CA ARG A 90 -12.72 -3.26 2.58
C ARG A 90 -12.41 -3.26 1.09
N ILE A 91 -13.10 -2.41 0.32
CA ILE A 91 -12.95 -2.40 -1.13
C ILE A 91 -11.55 -1.92 -1.53
N HIS A 92 -11.03 -0.92 -0.83
CA HIS A 92 -9.68 -0.44 -1.10
C HIS A 92 -8.62 -1.48 -0.77
N ARG A 93 -8.82 -2.24 0.32
CA ARG A 93 -7.94 -3.36 0.67
C ARG A 93 -7.86 -4.37 -0.48
N ASP A 94 -9.01 -4.72 -1.06
CA ASP A 94 -9.07 -5.64 -2.19
C ASP A 94 -8.35 -5.07 -3.42
N ASN A 95 -8.50 -3.78 -3.69
CA ASN A 95 -7.81 -3.11 -4.79
C ASN A 95 -6.29 -3.11 -4.61
N LEU A 96 -5.81 -2.92 -3.37
CA LEU A 96 -4.38 -3.02 -3.08
C LEU A 96 -3.85 -4.43 -3.39
N ILE A 97 -4.56 -5.46 -2.94
CA ILE A 97 -4.19 -6.85 -3.20
C ILE A 97 -4.18 -7.14 -4.70
N ASN A 98 -5.18 -6.68 -5.43
CA ASN A 98 -5.28 -6.87 -6.88
C ASN A 98 -4.09 -6.26 -7.63
N ASN A 99 -3.48 -5.23 -7.07
CA ASN A 99 -2.31 -4.56 -7.64
C ASN A 99 -1.00 -5.02 -7.03
N GLY A 100 -1.02 -6.04 -6.18
CA GLY A 100 0.19 -6.58 -5.58
C GLY A 100 0.79 -5.76 -4.44
N ILE A 101 0.01 -4.81 -3.89
CA ILE A 101 0.43 -4.02 -2.74
C ILE A 101 -0.06 -4.72 -1.48
N LEU A 102 0.82 -4.89 -0.49
CA LEU A 102 0.50 -5.58 0.76
C LEU A 102 -0.29 -4.66 1.70
N PRO A 103 -1.54 -5.00 2.05
CA PRO A 103 -2.33 -4.24 3.02
C PRO A 103 -2.13 -4.81 4.43
N LEU A 104 -1.11 -4.34 5.12
CA LEU A 104 -0.73 -4.82 6.44
C LEU A 104 -1.46 -4.05 7.54
N THR A 105 -1.98 -4.77 8.55
CA THR A 105 -2.59 -4.12 9.72
C THR A 105 -1.73 -4.37 10.96
N PHE A 106 -1.67 -3.37 11.84
CA PHE A 106 -0.97 -3.52 13.11
C PHE A 106 -1.70 -4.52 14.01
N ALA A 107 -0.98 -5.51 14.53
CA ALA A 107 -1.51 -6.37 15.58
C ALA A 107 -1.69 -5.59 16.88
N ASN A 108 -0.81 -4.62 17.13
CA ASN A 108 -0.90 -3.67 18.24
C ASN A 108 -0.96 -2.27 17.65
N GLU A 109 -2.10 -1.59 17.77
CA GLU A 109 -2.29 -0.26 17.20
C GLU A 109 -1.31 0.78 17.75
N GLY A 110 -0.81 0.58 18.97
CA GLY A 110 0.20 1.47 19.57
C GLY A 110 1.52 1.50 18.81
N ASP A 111 1.81 0.48 18.01
CA ASP A 111 3.03 0.45 17.20
C ASP A 111 3.04 1.55 16.12
N TYR A 112 1.86 2.03 15.73
CA TYR A 112 1.74 3.17 14.82
C TYR A 112 2.52 4.39 15.36
N ASP A 113 2.43 4.66 16.65
CA ASP A 113 3.09 5.83 17.26
C ASP A 113 4.61 5.71 17.26
N ASP A 114 5.13 4.49 17.20
CA ASP A 114 6.57 4.23 17.25
C ASP A 114 7.25 4.43 15.90
N ILE A 115 6.50 4.44 14.81
CA ILE A 115 7.04 4.59 13.45
C ILE A 115 7.07 6.07 13.07
N SER A 116 8.19 6.53 12.55
CA SER A 116 8.37 7.91 12.09
C SER A 116 8.53 7.96 10.56
N PRO A 117 8.21 9.10 9.93
CA PRO A 117 8.51 9.26 8.51
C PRO A 117 10.00 9.02 8.23
N MET A 118 10.28 8.38 7.11
CA MET A 118 11.62 8.01 6.63
C MET A 118 12.30 6.90 7.42
N ASP A 119 11.62 6.26 8.38
CA ASP A 119 12.14 5.03 9.00
C ASP A 119 12.30 3.95 7.94
N GLU A 120 13.35 3.15 8.06
CA GLU A 120 13.59 2.04 7.15
C GLU A 120 12.92 0.78 7.70
N LEU A 121 11.86 0.35 7.01
CA LEU A 121 11.11 -0.84 7.37
C LEU A 121 11.40 -1.97 6.39
N THR A 122 11.51 -3.19 6.92
CA THR A 122 11.67 -4.40 6.11
C THR A 122 10.71 -5.48 6.58
N LEU A 123 10.33 -6.37 5.65
CA LEU A 123 9.54 -7.56 5.92
C LEU A 123 10.41 -8.78 5.62
N PRO A 124 11.20 -9.26 6.61
CA PRO A 124 12.08 -10.40 6.35
C PRO A 124 11.29 -11.64 5.92
N HIS A 125 11.75 -12.30 4.87
CA HIS A 125 11.15 -13.54 4.37
C HIS A 125 9.65 -13.43 4.05
N VAL A 126 9.19 -12.25 3.61
CA VAL A 126 7.77 -12.00 3.37
C VAL A 126 7.19 -12.93 2.31
N ARG A 127 7.92 -13.16 1.22
CA ARG A 127 7.41 -14.00 0.13
C ARG A 127 7.20 -15.45 0.59
N GLU A 128 8.15 -15.98 1.34
CA GLU A 128 8.07 -17.33 1.89
C GLU A 128 6.93 -17.46 2.89
N ALA A 129 6.76 -16.46 3.77
CA ALA A 129 5.69 -16.45 4.76
C ALA A 129 4.32 -16.43 4.08
N ILE A 130 4.14 -15.65 3.02
CA ILE A 130 2.89 -15.60 2.26
C ILE A 130 2.64 -16.95 1.57
N ALA A 131 3.66 -17.52 0.97
CA ALA A 131 3.54 -18.83 0.30
C ALA A 131 3.15 -19.94 1.27
N GLN A 132 3.61 -19.88 2.53
CA GLN A 132 3.29 -20.84 3.57
C GLN A 132 1.94 -20.59 4.24
N GLY A 133 1.26 -19.50 3.88
CA GLY A 133 -0.06 -19.18 4.44
C GLY A 133 -0.02 -18.51 5.80
N GLN A 134 1.09 -17.93 6.19
CA GLN A 134 1.17 -17.19 7.45
C GLN A 134 0.33 -15.91 7.37
N GLU A 135 -0.45 -15.68 8.44
CA GLU A 135 -1.30 -14.49 8.53
C GLU A 135 -0.68 -13.38 9.37
N GLN A 136 0.36 -13.69 10.14
CA GLN A 136 1.11 -12.71 10.91
C GLN A 136 2.55 -12.67 10.41
N LEU A 137 3.06 -11.45 10.27
CA LEU A 137 4.40 -11.20 9.78
C LEU A 137 5.13 -10.28 10.75
N THR A 138 6.45 -10.32 10.72
CA THR A 138 7.29 -9.39 11.46
C THR A 138 7.67 -8.23 10.55
N LEU A 139 7.38 -7.01 11.01
CA LEU A 139 7.82 -5.78 10.36
C LEU A 139 9.00 -5.23 11.15
N HIS A 140 10.18 -5.23 10.55
CA HIS A 140 11.40 -4.78 11.21
C HIS A 140 11.66 -3.30 10.89
N ASN A 141 11.84 -2.49 11.94
CA ASN A 141 12.24 -1.10 11.82
C ASN A 141 13.74 -1.00 12.07
N ALA A 142 14.52 -0.94 10.99
CA ALA A 142 15.97 -0.90 11.07
C ALA A 142 16.49 0.41 11.67
N THR A 143 15.77 1.51 11.46
CA THR A 143 16.15 2.82 11.98
C THR A 143 16.12 2.86 13.51
N LYS A 144 15.10 2.22 14.10
CA LYS A 144 14.92 2.23 15.57
C LYS A 144 15.34 0.92 16.23
N GLY A 145 15.65 -0.11 15.45
CA GLY A 145 16.02 -1.42 15.99
C GLY A 145 14.85 -2.11 16.68
N ARG A 146 13.64 -2.02 16.14
CA ARG A 146 12.43 -2.58 16.75
C ARG A 146 11.68 -3.45 15.75
N ASP A 147 10.99 -4.45 16.28
CA ASP A 147 10.13 -5.32 15.48
C ASP A 147 8.67 -5.12 15.89
N TYR A 148 7.79 -5.15 14.91
CA TYR A 148 6.35 -5.10 15.12
C TYR A 148 5.70 -6.31 14.50
N THR A 149 4.59 -6.76 15.09
CA THR A 149 3.76 -7.78 14.47
C THR A 149 2.67 -7.12 13.64
N VAL A 150 2.57 -7.53 12.38
CA VAL A 150 1.53 -7.07 11.48
C VAL A 150 0.74 -8.25 10.95
N CYS A 151 -0.51 -8.01 10.60
CA CYS A 151 -1.43 -9.05 10.13
C CYS A 151 -1.66 -8.90 8.63
N LEU A 152 -1.71 -10.03 7.95
CA LEU A 152 -1.99 -10.08 6.50
C LEU A 152 -2.87 -11.31 6.23
N PRO A 153 -4.17 -11.27 6.64
CA PRO A 153 -5.07 -12.38 6.36
C PRO A 153 -5.45 -12.39 4.88
N LEU A 154 -5.05 -13.42 4.18
CA LEU A 154 -5.29 -13.57 2.74
C LEU A 154 -5.96 -14.90 2.47
N THR A 155 -6.88 -14.93 1.48
CA THR A 155 -7.37 -16.17 0.90
C THR A 155 -6.25 -16.82 0.09
N GLN A 156 -6.41 -18.10 -0.26
CA GLN A 156 -5.45 -18.79 -1.11
C GLN A 156 -5.27 -18.09 -2.45
N ARG A 157 -6.37 -17.62 -3.04
CA ARG A 157 -6.33 -16.88 -4.30
C ARG A 157 -5.58 -15.55 -4.15
N GLN A 158 -5.82 -14.82 -3.06
CA GLN A 158 -5.15 -13.55 -2.81
C GLN A 158 -3.65 -13.75 -2.61
N ARG A 159 -3.23 -14.82 -1.94
CA ARG A 159 -1.80 -15.15 -1.81
C ARG A 159 -1.16 -15.34 -3.17
N GLY A 160 -1.83 -16.08 -4.05
CA GLY A 160 -1.36 -16.28 -5.42
C GLY A 160 -1.23 -14.97 -6.18
N MET A 161 -2.20 -14.08 -6.05
CA MET A 161 -2.16 -12.78 -6.72
C MET A 161 -0.99 -11.93 -6.24
N ILE A 162 -0.72 -11.88 -4.94
CA ILE A 162 0.39 -11.10 -4.39
C ILE A 162 1.73 -11.70 -4.81
N LEU A 163 1.87 -13.02 -4.76
CA LEU A 163 3.10 -13.69 -5.16
C LEU A 163 3.40 -13.49 -6.65
N ALA A 164 2.36 -13.38 -7.47
CA ALA A 164 2.50 -13.10 -8.90
C ALA A 164 2.76 -11.60 -9.20
N GLY A 165 2.57 -10.72 -8.22
CA GLY A 165 2.72 -9.27 -8.40
C GLY A 165 1.45 -8.56 -8.84
N GLY A 166 0.27 -9.18 -8.65
CA GLY A 166 -1.03 -8.59 -8.92
C GLY A 166 -1.95 -9.49 -9.73
N LEU A 167 -3.20 -9.07 -9.88
CA LEU A 167 -4.24 -9.88 -10.52
C LEU A 167 -3.94 -10.22 -11.98
N LEU A 168 -3.47 -9.24 -12.76
CA LEU A 168 -3.19 -9.47 -14.18
C LEU A 168 -2.10 -10.52 -14.36
N ASN A 169 -1.03 -10.44 -13.58
CA ASN A 169 0.06 -11.41 -13.62
C ASN A 169 -0.41 -12.79 -13.16
N TYR A 170 -1.25 -12.85 -12.12
CA TYR A 170 -1.83 -14.10 -11.64
C TYR A 170 -2.66 -14.80 -12.71
N THR A 171 -3.53 -14.05 -13.38
CA THR A 171 -4.35 -14.58 -14.47
C THR A 171 -3.49 -15.09 -15.62
N ARG A 172 -2.46 -14.34 -15.99
CA ARG A 172 -1.52 -14.73 -17.05
C ARG A 172 -0.80 -16.04 -16.72
N GLU A 173 -0.29 -16.17 -15.48
CA GLU A 173 0.39 -17.38 -15.04
C GLU A 173 -0.55 -18.59 -15.02
N SER A 174 -1.81 -18.39 -14.60
CA SER A 174 -2.81 -19.45 -14.56
C SER A 174 -3.19 -19.93 -15.96
N GLN A 175 -3.21 -19.05 -16.95
CA GLN A 175 -3.51 -19.38 -18.34
C GLN A 175 -2.35 -20.05 -19.07
N GLY A 176 -1.13 -19.83 -18.58
CA GLY A 176 0.07 -20.41 -19.17
C GLY A 176 0.37 -21.85 -18.74
N LYS A 177 -0.52 -22.47 -17.95
CA LYS A 177 -0.34 -23.84 -17.44
C LYS A 177 -1.08 -24.87 -18.24
#